data_32de034e51a2a60be2f695e9ca2275e6
#
_entry.id   32de034e51a2a60be2f695e9ca2275e6
#
_cell.length_a   1.000
_cell.length_b   1.000
_cell.length_c   1.000
_cell.angle_alpha   90.00
_cell.angle_beta   90.00
_cell.angle_gamma   90.00
#
_symmetry.space_group_name_H-M   'P 1'
#
loop_
_entity.id
_entity.type
_entity.pdbx_description
1 polymer ?
#
loop_
_entity_poly.entity_id
_entity_poly.type
_entity_poly.pdbx_seq_one_letter_code
_entity_poly.pdbx_strand_id
1 'polypeptide(L)'
;MTAHITAASLVSENKVLTHPASVDTISTSGGQEDFVSMAPWAGRKCLRVIDNVRNILAIELLTSATINELFHAPLKMARGTQPVIKLLKKHVHFSRGDRPLHTDIKVVNDLIKTKQILSLVNKNYELN
;
A
#
# COMPACT_ATOMS: atom_id res chain seq x y z
N MET A 1 -0.80 4.39 -17.45
CA MET A 1 0.45 5.16 -17.25
C MET A 1 0.45 5.94 -15.94
N THR A 2 -0.55 6.74 -15.63
CA THR A 2 -0.61 7.58 -14.41
C THR A 2 -0.47 6.81 -13.10
N ALA A 3 -1.14 5.66 -12.95
CA ALA A 3 -1.04 4.83 -11.75
C ALA A 3 0.39 4.33 -11.47
N HIS A 4 1.11 3.90 -12.51
CA HIS A 4 2.51 3.49 -12.39
C HIS A 4 3.42 4.65 -11.94
N ILE A 5 3.23 5.84 -12.52
CA ILE A 5 4.00 7.03 -12.13
C ILE A 5 3.72 7.40 -10.67
N THR A 6 2.47 7.32 -10.22
CA THR A 6 2.10 7.56 -8.81
C THR A 6 2.80 6.57 -7.88
N ALA A 7 2.79 5.28 -8.20
CA ALA A 7 3.49 4.27 -7.40
C ALA A 7 5.01 4.54 -7.36
N ALA A 8 5.62 4.86 -8.51
CA ALA A 8 7.05 5.20 -8.58
C ALA A 8 7.41 6.45 -7.75
N SER A 9 6.54 7.46 -7.74
CA SER A 9 6.70 8.66 -6.92
C SER A 9 6.70 8.33 -5.42
N LEU A 10 5.78 7.47 -4.96
CA LEU A 10 5.73 7.00 -3.57
C LEU A 10 6.98 6.17 -3.19
N VAL A 11 7.50 5.35 -4.11
CA VAL A 11 8.78 4.64 -3.90
C VAL A 11 9.92 5.64 -3.75
N SER A 12 9.96 6.68 -4.57
CA SER A 12 10.98 7.73 -4.48
C SER A 12 10.90 8.48 -3.14
N GLU A 13 9.71 8.84 -2.67
CA GLU A 13 9.51 9.43 -1.34
C GLU A 13 10.02 8.50 -0.22
N ASN A 14 9.72 7.19 -0.31
CA ASN A 14 10.17 6.22 0.66
C ASN A 14 11.70 6.14 0.76
N LYS A 15 12.44 6.30 -0.34
CA LYS A 15 13.91 6.34 -0.31
C LYS A 15 14.43 7.50 0.56
N VAL A 16 13.78 8.64 0.53
CA VAL A 16 14.13 9.79 1.40
C VAL A 16 13.72 9.52 2.85
N LEU A 17 12.53 8.97 3.07
CA LEU A 17 12.01 8.67 4.40
C LEU A 17 12.82 7.58 5.12
N THR A 18 13.49 6.69 4.41
CA THR A 18 14.34 5.64 5.00
C THR A 18 15.71 6.14 5.43
N HIS A 19 16.08 7.38 5.11
CA HIS A 19 17.30 7.97 5.65
C HIS A 19 17.25 7.96 7.19
N PRO A 20 18.32 7.55 7.90
CA PRO A 20 18.29 7.42 9.35
C PRO A 20 17.90 8.73 10.05
N ALA A 21 17.02 8.64 11.04
CA ALA A 21 16.61 9.80 11.83
C ALA A 21 17.67 10.20 12.87
N SER A 22 18.51 9.26 13.25
CA SER A 22 19.58 9.40 14.24
C SER A 22 20.97 9.58 13.61
N VAL A 23 21.04 10.04 12.35
CA VAL A 23 22.31 10.28 11.67
C VAL A 23 23.12 11.41 12.32
N ASP A 24 22.41 12.30 13.00
CA ASP A 24 22.98 13.40 13.75
C ASP A 24 22.30 13.48 15.13
N THR A 25 23.04 13.94 16.14
CA THR A 25 22.55 14.04 17.50
C THR A 25 22.66 15.48 18.00
N ILE A 26 21.75 15.85 18.90
CA ILE A 26 21.69 17.16 19.52
C ILE A 26 21.77 16.94 21.02
N SER A 27 22.72 17.60 21.68
CA SER A 27 22.80 17.59 23.13
C SER A 27 21.55 18.19 23.75
N THR A 28 20.99 17.53 24.77
CA THR A 28 19.77 17.92 25.49
C THR A 28 20.02 17.93 27.01
N SER A 29 18.99 18.29 27.78
CA SER A 29 19.03 18.29 29.26
C SER A 29 20.18 19.12 29.83
N GLY A 30 20.46 20.30 29.23
CA GLY A 30 21.55 21.17 29.68
C GLY A 30 22.95 20.57 29.49
N GLY A 31 23.14 19.71 28.50
CA GLY A 31 24.41 19.05 28.21
C GLY A 31 24.65 17.74 28.96
N GLN A 32 23.64 17.22 29.66
CA GLN A 32 23.75 15.93 30.35
C GLN A 32 23.57 14.73 29.41
N GLU A 33 22.85 14.93 28.31
CA GLU A 33 22.60 13.91 27.29
C GLU A 33 23.27 14.30 25.97
N ASP A 34 24.37 13.65 25.63
CA ASP A 34 25.14 13.94 24.43
C ASP A 34 24.68 13.10 23.22
N PHE A 35 24.07 11.95 23.47
CA PHE A 35 23.56 11.04 22.47
C PHE A 35 22.06 10.78 22.69
N VAL A 36 21.23 11.49 21.94
CA VAL A 36 19.78 11.41 22.05
C VAL A 36 19.19 10.59 20.89
N SER A 37 18.41 9.58 21.25
CA SER A 37 17.65 8.81 20.25
C SER A 37 16.54 9.67 19.63
N MET A 38 16.51 9.77 18.30
CA MET A 38 15.43 10.42 17.54
C MET A 38 14.27 9.46 17.23
N ALA A 39 13.96 8.54 18.16
CA ALA A 39 12.96 7.50 18.00
C ALA A 39 11.55 8.02 17.65
N PRO A 40 11.02 9.13 18.25
CA PRO A 40 9.72 9.68 17.86
C PRO A 40 9.66 10.11 16.39
N TRP A 41 10.75 10.68 15.88
CA TRP A 41 10.85 11.06 14.47
C TRP A 41 10.98 9.83 13.57
N ALA A 42 11.81 8.86 13.94
CA ALA A 42 11.93 7.59 13.24
C ALA A 42 10.58 6.87 13.14
N GLY A 43 9.81 6.84 14.24
CA GLY A 43 8.46 6.26 14.28
C GLY A 43 7.49 6.96 13.32
N ARG A 44 7.47 8.29 13.28
CA ARG A 44 6.64 9.06 12.33
C ARG A 44 7.01 8.78 10.87
N LYS A 45 8.29 8.71 10.56
CA LYS A 45 8.77 8.34 9.22
C LYS A 45 8.33 6.93 8.84
N CYS A 46 8.46 5.97 9.76
CA CYS A 46 8.02 4.59 9.56
C CYS A 46 6.51 4.52 9.24
N LEU A 47 5.66 5.22 9.98
CA LEU A 47 4.22 5.27 9.70
C LEU A 47 3.94 5.82 8.29
N ARG A 48 4.69 6.83 7.85
CA ARG A 48 4.56 7.39 6.51
C ARG A 48 4.97 6.39 5.42
N VAL A 49 6.08 5.67 5.63
CA VAL A 49 6.50 4.58 4.73
C VAL A 49 5.43 3.49 4.62
N ILE A 50 4.83 3.09 5.74
CA ILE A 50 3.75 2.10 5.76
C ILE A 50 2.54 2.59 4.95
N ASP A 51 2.15 3.86 5.08
CA ASP A 51 1.04 4.42 4.31
C ASP A 51 1.35 4.47 2.81
N ASN A 52 2.57 4.85 2.44
CA ASN A 52 3.03 4.85 1.05
C ASN A 52 3.05 3.43 0.45
N VAL A 53 3.59 2.46 1.17
CA VAL A 53 3.61 1.05 0.74
C VAL A 53 2.19 0.53 0.56
N ARG A 54 1.28 0.86 1.46
CA ARG A 54 -0.13 0.45 1.33
C ARG A 54 -0.79 1.03 0.08
N ASN A 55 -0.49 2.29 -0.26
CA ASN A 55 -0.97 2.90 -1.50
C ASN A 55 -0.36 2.23 -2.75
N ILE A 56 0.92 1.89 -2.73
CA ILE A 56 1.58 1.16 -3.82
C ILE A 56 0.92 -0.20 -4.03
N LEU A 57 0.69 -0.96 -2.96
CA LEU A 57 0.00 -2.25 -3.01
C LEU A 57 -1.46 -2.11 -3.48
N ALA A 58 -2.15 -1.03 -3.10
CA ALA A 58 -3.50 -0.74 -3.58
C ALA A 58 -3.51 -0.48 -5.10
N ILE A 59 -2.53 0.25 -5.62
CA ILE A 59 -2.37 0.49 -7.06
C ILE A 59 -2.08 -0.84 -7.80
N GLU A 60 -1.18 -1.65 -7.28
CA GLU A 60 -0.84 -2.95 -7.86
C GLU A 60 -2.06 -3.87 -7.91
N LEU A 61 -2.78 -3.99 -6.80
CA LEU A 61 -3.96 -4.83 -6.70
C LEU A 61 -5.08 -4.36 -7.62
N LEU A 62 -5.33 -3.05 -7.68
CA LEU A 62 -6.32 -2.45 -8.58
C LEU A 62 -5.97 -2.70 -10.04
N THR A 63 -4.71 -2.52 -10.41
CA THR A 63 -4.24 -2.73 -11.79
C THR A 63 -4.33 -4.20 -12.18
N SER A 64 -3.86 -5.10 -11.32
CA SER A 64 -3.91 -6.54 -11.54
C SER A 64 -5.35 -7.04 -11.67
N ALA A 65 -6.25 -6.54 -10.82
CA ALA A 65 -7.67 -6.87 -10.88
C ALA A 65 -8.31 -6.38 -12.18
N THR A 66 -7.96 -5.18 -12.62
CA THR A 66 -8.45 -4.60 -13.87
C THR A 66 -7.99 -5.42 -15.09
N ILE A 67 -6.71 -5.79 -15.13
CA ILE A 67 -6.15 -6.61 -16.20
C ILE A 67 -6.85 -7.97 -16.24
N ASN A 68 -7.02 -8.60 -15.09
CA ASN A 68 -7.65 -9.91 -15.00
C ASN A 68 -9.10 -9.87 -15.51
N GLU A 69 -9.85 -8.86 -15.11
CA GLU A 69 -11.27 -8.73 -15.46
C GLU A 69 -11.50 -8.37 -16.93
N LEU A 70 -10.69 -7.47 -17.48
CA LEU A 70 -10.96 -6.88 -18.78
C LEU A 70 -10.20 -7.56 -19.95
N PHE A 71 -9.08 -8.21 -19.66
CA PHE A 71 -8.17 -8.71 -20.69
C PHE A 71 -7.91 -10.22 -20.61
N HIS A 72 -8.11 -10.85 -19.45
CA HIS A 72 -7.83 -12.28 -19.26
C HIS A 72 -9.08 -13.15 -19.27
N ALA A 73 -10.28 -12.61 -19.44
CA ALA A 73 -11.45 -13.43 -19.70
C ALA A 73 -11.28 -14.15 -21.07
N PRO A 74 -11.51 -15.49 -21.18
CA PRO A 74 -12.24 -16.35 -20.25
C PRO A 74 -11.36 -17.20 -19.29
N LEU A 75 -10.11 -16.84 -19.05
CA LEU A 75 -9.22 -17.62 -18.19
C LEU A 75 -9.78 -17.71 -16.75
N LYS A 76 -9.72 -18.91 -16.19
CA LYS A 76 -10.15 -19.13 -14.80
C LYS A 76 -9.09 -18.58 -13.83
N MET A 77 -9.53 -17.76 -12.89
CA MET A 77 -8.69 -17.32 -11.79
C MET A 77 -8.34 -18.46 -10.84
N ALA A 78 -7.17 -18.37 -10.22
CA ALA A 78 -6.80 -19.26 -9.13
C ALA A 78 -7.80 -19.16 -7.96
N ARG A 79 -7.97 -20.25 -7.21
CA ARG A 79 -8.90 -20.29 -6.08
C ARG A 79 -8.64 -19.18 -5.05
N GLY A 80 -7.34 -18.87 -4.77
CA GLY A 80 -6.94 -17.84 -3.81
C GLY A 80 -7.23 -16.41 -4.24
N THR A 81 -7.14 -16.11 -5.52
CA THR A 81 -7.34 -14.74 -6.04
C THR A 81 -8.79 -14.41 -6.33
N GLN A 82 -9.61 -15.43 -6.69
CA GLN A 82 -11.02 -15.23 -7.04
C GLN A 82 -11.84 -14.51 -5.96
N PRO A 83 -11.76 -14.85 -4.65
CA PRO A 83 -12.52 -14.14 -3.62
C PRO A 83 -12.13 -12.66 -3.50
N VAL A 84 -10.84 -12.35 -3.67
CA VAL A 84 -10.32 -10.98 -3.62
C VAL A 84 -10.89 -10.15 -4.77
N ILE A 85 -10.85 -10.67 -5.99
CA ILE A 85 -11.43 -9.98 -7.16
C ILE A 85 -12.94 -9.79 -6.99
N LYS A 86 -13.66 -10.78 -6.46
CA LYS A 86 -15.10 -10.65 -6.14
C LYS A 86 -15.37 -9.55 -5.11
N LEU A 87 -14.51 -9.40 -4.10
CA LEU A 87 -14.60 -8.31 -3.13
C LEU A 87 -14.38 -6.96 -3.82
N LEU A 88 -13.34 -6.82 -4.62
CA LEU A 88 -13.03 -5.58 -5.32
C LEU A 88 -14.16 -5.15 -6.25
N LYS A 89 -14.78 -6.08 -6.99
CA LYS A 89 -15.94 -5.81 -7.86
C LYS A 89 -17.13 -5.18 -7.15
N LYS A 90 -17.27 -5.37 -5.85
CA LYS A 90 -18.35 -4.75 -5.07
C LYS A 90 -18.09 -3.27 -4.79
N HIS A 91 -16.86 -2.85 -4.85
CA HIS A 91 -16.44 -1.51 -4.44
C HIS A 91 -15.83 -0.67 -5.56
N VAL A 92 -15.34 -1.32 -6.61
CA VAL A 92 -14.61 -0.67 -7.71
C VAL A 92 -15.23 -1.08 -9.04
N HIS A 93 -15.41 -0.09 -9.93
CA HIS A 93 -15.85 -0.32 -11.30
C HIS A 93 -14.66 -0.45 -12.24
N PHE A 94 -14.48 -1.61 -12.86
CA PHE A 94 -13.43 -1.82 -13.85
C PHE A 94 -13.86 -1.28 -15.22
N SER A 95 -13.04 -0.43 -15.84
CA SER A 95 -13.30 0.20 -17.13
C SER A 95 -12.07 0.19 -18.01
N ARG A 96 -12.27 0.03 -19.33
CA ARG A 96 -11.21 0.19 -20.34
C ARG A 96 -10.90 1.65 -20.62
N GLY A 97 -11.84 2.55 -20.33
CA GLY A 97 -11.67 3.99 -20.56
C GLY A 97 -10.81 4.63 -19.48
N ASP A 98 -10.15 5.73 -19.84
CA ASP A 98 -9.41 6.56 -18.90
C ASP A 98 -10.37 7.25 -17.92
N ARG A 99 -10.01 7.24 -16.63
CA ARG A 99 -10.81 7.83 -15.58
C ARG A 99 -9.94 8.15 -14.35
N PRO A 100 -10.41 9.04 -13.46
CA PRO A 100 -9.72 9.30 -12.19
C PRO A 100 -9.67 8.02 -11.32
N LEU A 101 -8.47 7.61 -10.92
CA LEU A 101 -8.24 6.39 -10.13
C LEU A 101 -8.11 6.64 -8.63
N HIS A 102 -8.01 7.90 -8.19
CA HIS A 102 -7.72 8.23 -6.80
C HIS A 102 -8.75 7.69 -5.82
N THR A 103 -10.03 7.70 -6.19
CA THR A 103 -11.13 7.18 -5.37
C THR A 103 -11.01 5.66 -5.19
N ASP A 104 -10.72 4.96 -6.28
CA ASP A 104 -10.57 3.50 -6.24
C ASP A 104 -9.33 3.07 -5.47
N ILE A 105 -8.21 3.78 -5.66
CA ILE A 105 -6.98 3.54 -4.89
C ILE A 105 -7.26 3.70 -3.40
N LYS A 106 -8.00 4.75 -3.00
CA LYS A 106 -8.40 4.97 -1.62
C LYS A 106 -9.25 3.83 -1.08
N VAL A 107 -10.25 3.40 -1.82
CA VAL A 107 -11.12 2.27 -1.44
C VAL A 107 -10.31 0.99 -1.24
N VAL A 108 -9.41 0.66 -2.18
CA VAL A 108 -8.57 -0.54 -2.07
C VAL A 108 -7.58 -0.41 -0.90
N ASN A 109 -7.00 0.77 -0.68
CA ASN A 109 -6.15 1.05 0.48
C ASN A 109 -6.91 0.78 1.80
N ASP A 110 -8.15 1.24 1.90
CA ASP A 110 -9.00 1.05 3.09
C ASP A 110 -9.32 -0.45 3.31
N LEU A 111 -9.57 -1.21 2.25
CA LEU A 111 -9.76 -2.66 2.32
C LEU A 111 -8.51 -3.39 2.83
N ILE A 112 -7.31 -2.93 2.43
CA ILE A 112 -6.04 -3.45 2.94
C ILE A 112 -5.87 -3.05 4.42
N LYS A 113 -6.05 -1.76 4.73
CA LYS A 113 -5.89 -1.19 6.08
C LYS A 113 -6.78 -1.86 7.11
N THR A 114 -8.03 -2.11 6.75
CA THR A 114 -9.02 -2.78 7.62
C THR A 114 -8.90 -4.30 7.64
N LYS A 115 -7.87 -4.86 6.98
CA LYS A 115 -7.58 -6.30 6.90
C LYS A 115 -8.71 -7.14 6.26
N GLN A 116 -9.64 -6.52 5.54
CA GLN A 116 -10.74 -7.25 4.89
C GLN A 116 -10.23 -8.25 3.85
N ILE A 117 -9.22 -7.85 3.06
CA ILE A 117 -8.59 -8.74 2.08
C ILE A 117 -7.89 -9.90 2.78
N LEU A 118 -7.09 -9.62 3.81
CA LEU A 118 -6.37 -10.64 4.57
C LEU A 118 -7.32 -11.63 5.24
N SER A 119 -8.36 -11.13 5.91
CA SER A 119 -9.38 -11.96 6.56
C SER A 119 -10.11 -12.87 5.57
N LEU A 120 -10.38 -12.35 4.37
CA LEU A 120 -11.02 -13.13 3.31
C LEU A 120 -10.11 -14.25 2.78
N VAL A 121 -8.82 -13.97 2.62
CA VAL A 121 -7.84 -14.97 2.18
C VAL A 121 -7.66 -16.02 3.27
N ASN A 122 -7.46 -15.64 4.53
CA ASN A 122 -7.29 -16.57 5.65
C ASN A 122 -8.51 -17.47 5.88
N LYS A 123 -9.72 -16.96 5.64
CA LYS A 123 -10.94 -17.77 5.73
C LYS A 123 -11.01 -18.88 4.69
N ASN A 124 -10.41 -18.67 3.54
CA ASN A 124 -10.44 -19.62 2.42
C ASN A 124 -9.17 -20.48 2.32
N TYR A 125 -8.09 -20.06 2.99
CA TYR A 125 -6.79 -20.73 2.98
C TYR A 125 -6.16 -20.53 4.36
N GLU A 126 -5.79 -21.64 5.02
CA GLU A 126 -4.92 -21.58 6.20
C GLU A 126 -3.52 -21.16 5.71
N LEU A 127 -3.22 -19.90 5.85
CA LEU A 127 -1.85 -19.41 5.70
C LEU A 127 -1.15 -19.67 7.03
N ASN A 128 -0.36 -20.75 7.08
CA ASN A 128 0.54 -21.07 8.18
C ASN A 128 1.72 -20.09 8.21
#